data_5d7029297a9531fcddde7ac6a45f9f51
#
_entry.id   5d7029297a9531fcddde7ac6a45f9f51
#
_cell.length_a   1.000
_cell.length_b   1.000
_cell.length_c   1.000
_cell.angle_alpha   90.00
_cell.angle_beta   90.00
_cell.angle_gamma   90.00
#
_symmetry.space_group_name_H-M   'P 1'
#
loop_
_entity.id
_entity.type
_entity.pdbx_description
1 polymer ?
#
loop_
_entity_poly.entity_id
_entity_poly.type
_entity_poly.pdbx_seq_one_letter_code
_entity_poly.pdbx_strand_id
1 'polypeptide(L)'
;MKFLIVTGLSGAGKTSVLRHLEDSGYQCMDNIPPLLLAPAFTLCEKVELNTPVALGVDSRSGALFDADTVCSAIDQGGDSHEISILFLEADTETLIDRYKETRRDHPLMRGGITLEQAIAKEREMLQPLRERANYVLSTGGLRAKELCARVDDLLSGSENQRALRTEIMSFGYKRGIPREADLVFDVRFLPNPYYIKDIRAYTGLEAPVRDFVLGKEETREFLGHLYELVDYLLPLYQREGKRRLMIAVGCTGGA
;
A
#
# COMPACT_ATOMS: atom_id res chain seq x y z
N MET A 1 -11.20 -10.86 -10.71
CA MET A 1 -10.30 -9.85 -10.11
C MET A 1 -10.97 -9.24 -8.88
N LYS A 2 -10.16 -8.63 -7.98
CA LYS A 2 -10.69 -7.93 -6.80
C LYS A 2 -10.60 -6.43 -7.00
N PHE A 3 -11.74 -5.75 -6.88
CA PHE A 3 -11.85 -4.30 -6.94
C PHE A 3 -12.38 -3.75 -5.61
N LEU A 4 -11.76 -2.67 -5.14
CA LEU A 4 -12.22 -1.91 -4.00
C LEU A 4 -12.59 -0.48 -4.45
N ILE A 5 -13.87 -0.16 -4.41
CA ILE A 5 -14.34 1.20 -4.65
C ILE A 5 -14.19 1.99 -3.35
N VAL A 6 -13.31 2.99 -3.35
CA VAL A 6 -13.13 3.89 -2.20
C VAL A 6 -13.92 5.16 -2.46
N THR A 7 -14.97 5.37 -1.69
CA THR A 7 -15.87 6.52 -1.81
C THR A 7 -16.20 7.12 -0.44
N GLY A 8 -17.01 8.15 -0.40
CA GLY A 8 -17.44 8.80 0.83
C GLY A 8 -17.25 10.30 0.82
N LEU A 9 -17.55 10.96 1.94
CA LEU A 9 -17.60 12.41 2.06
C LEU A 9 -16.25 13.08 1.77
N SER A 10 -16.32 14.23 1.16
CA SER A 10 -15.15 15.08 0.93
C SER A 10 -14.56 15.54 2.28
N GLY A 11 -13.24 15.36 2.45
CA GLY A 11 -12.58 15.58 3.74
C GLY A 11 -12.56 14.35 4.66
N ALA A 12 -13.23 13.22 4.31
CA ALA A 12 -13.24 11.99 5.12
C ALA A 12 -11.96 11.15 5.02
N GLY A 13 -10.96 11.53 4.20
CA GLY A 13 -9.66 10.86 4.18
C GLY A 13 -9.43 9.89 3.01
N LYS A 14 -10.25 9.90 1.95
CA LYS A 14 -10.11 9.02 0.78
C LYS A 14 -8.70 8.97 0.19
N THR A 15 -8.09 10.13 -0.03
CA THR A 15 -6.73 10.21 -0.60
C THR A 15 -5.67 9.55 0.31
N SER A 16 -5.82 9.67 1.64
CA SER A 16 -4.92 8.99 2.58
C SER A 16 -5.08 7.48 2.51
N VAL A 17 -6.33 7.00 2.39
CA VAL A 17 -6.62 5.58 2.24
C VAL A 17 -6.09 5.03 0.91
N LEU A 18 -6.29 5.74 -0.20
CA LEU A 18 -5.79 5.30 -1.51
C LEU A 18 -4.26 5.20 -1.53
N ARG A 19 -3.54 6.18 -0.98
CA ARG A 19 -2.07 6.12 -0.83
C ARG A 19 -1.64 4.93 0.02
N HIS A 20 -2.32 4.70 1.14
CA HIS A 20 -2.04 3.55 1.99
C HIS A 20 -2.28 2.20 1.30
N LEU A 21 -3.34 2.09 0.50
CA LEU A 21 -3.61 0.91 -0.32
C LEU A 21 -2.54 0.71 -1.40
N GLU A 22 -2.07 1.78 -2.04
CA GLU A 22 -0.96 1.74 -3.00
C GLU A 22 0.31 1.20 -2.34
N ASP A 23 0.68 1.71 -1.15
CA ASP A 23 1.79 1.20 -0.34
C ASP A 23 1.59 -0.27 0.08
N SER A 24 0.34 -0.73 0.13
CA SER A 24 -0.05 -2.11 0.45
C SER A 24 -0.13 -3.02 -0.78
N GLY A 25 0.24 -2.52 -1.96
CA GLY A 25 0.31 -3.31 -3.21
C GLY A 25 -0.96 -3.31 -4.06
N TYR A 26 -1.93 -2.45 -3.78
CA TYR A 26 -3.04 -2.22 -4.69
C TYR A 26 -2.62 -1.34 -5.86
N GLN A 27 -3.17 -1.62 -7.04
CA GLN A 27 -3.14 -0.67 -8.15
C GLN A 27 -4.22 0.40 -7.88
N CYS A 28 -3.81 1.65 -7.64
CA CYS A 28 -4.75 2.71 -7.25
C CYS A 28 -5.01 3.69 -8.40
N MET A 29 -6.28 4.09 -8.56
CA MET A 29 -6.70 5.19 -9.43
C MET A 29 -7.64 6.10 -8.64
N ASP A 30 -7.29 7.39 -8.49
CA ASP A 30 -8.10 8.37 -7.74
C ASP A 30 -8.98 9.21 -8.67
N ASN A 31 -10.11 9.64 -8.15
CA ASN A 31 -11.06 10.57 -8.79
C ASN A 31 -11.55 10.10 -10.18
N ILE A 32 -11.93 8.84 -10.27
CA ILE A 32 -12.49 8.29 -11.52
C ILE A 32 -13.93 8.79 -11.71
N PRO A 33 -14.26 9.39 -12.84
CA PRO A 33 -15.65 9.68 -13.19
C PRO A 33 -16.49 8.39 -13.27
N PRO A 34 -17.73 8.37 -12.75
CA PRO A 34 -18.59 7.19 -12.75
C PRO A 34 -18.68 6.45 -14.08
N LEU A 35 -18.79 7.16 -15.19
CA LEU A 35 -18.86 6.60 -16.53
C LEU A 35 -17.60 5.82 -16.96
N LEU A 36 -16.47 6.03 -16.30
CA LEU A 36 -15.22 5.35 -16.60
C LEU A 36 -14.99 4.10 -15.74
N LEU A 37 -15.87 3.77 -14.81
CA LEU A 37 -15.71 2.57 -13.97
C LEU A 37 -15.77 1.27 -14.76
N ALA A 38 -16.81 1.07 -15.58
CA ALA A 38 -16.93 -0.14 -16.39
C ALA A 38 -15.78 -0.28 -17.41
N PRO A 39 -15.36 0.78 -18.14
CA PRO A 39 -14.13 0.75 -18.93
C PRO A 39 -12.86 0.42 -18.10
N ALA A 40 -12.74 0.92 -16.87
CA ALA A 40 -11.60 0.62 -16.02
C ALA A 40 -11.55 -0.87 -15.61
N PHE A 41 -12.69 -1.49 -15.27
CA PHE A 41 -12.76 -2.93 -15.02
C PHE A 41 -12.27 -3.73 -16.21
N THR A 42 -12.80 -3.42 -17.41
CA THR A 42 -12.41 -4.07 -18.67
C THR A 42 -10.93 -3.88 -19.00
N LEU A 43 -10.37 -2.69 -18.74
CA LEU A 43 -8.96 -2.42 -18.98
C LEU A 43 -8.05 -3.26 -18.05
N CYS A 44 -8.38 -3.30 -16.75
CA CYS A 44 -7.63 -4.08 -15.78
C CYS A 44 -7.64 -5.57 -16.11
N GLU A 45 -8.76 -6.09 -16.59
CA GLU A 45 -8.89 -7.48 -17.04
C GLU A 45 -7.99 -7.76 -18.26
N LYS A 46 -8.00 -6.88 -19.27
CA LYS A 46 -7.20 -7.04 -20.50
C LYS A 46 -5.69 -7.02 -20.26
N VAL A 47 -5.21 -6.31 -19.24
CA VAL A 47 -3.78 -6.29 -18.88
C VAL A 47 -3.41 -7.36 -17.87
N GLU A 48 -4.32 -8.28 -17.55
CA GLU A 48 -4.11 -9.44 -16.66
C GLU A 48 -3.44 -9.05 -15.33
N LEU A 49 -3.93 -7.95 -14.69
CA LEU A 49 -3.40 -7.49 -13.42
C LEU A 49 -3.59 -8.56 -12.34
N ASN A 50 -2.49 -9.01 -11.74
CA ASN A 50 -2.50 -10.00 -10.64
C ASN A 50 -2.62 -9.35 -9.24
N THR A 51 -2.75 -8.03 -9.19
CA THR A 51 -2.87 -7.24 -7.96
C THR A 51 -4.30 -6.73 -7.78
N PRO A 52 -4.80 -6.59 -6.54
CA PRO A 52 -6.08 -5.95 -6.31
C PRO A 52 -6.06 -4.48 -6.76
N VAL A 53 -7.20 -3.98 -7.19
CA VAL A 53 -7.35 -2.62 -7.72
C VAL A 53 -8.23 -1.79 -6.80
N ALA A 54 -7.79 -0.58 -6.43
CA ALA A 54 -8.58 0.38 -5.67
C ALA A 54 -8.94 1.59 -6.53
N LEU A 55 -10.24 1.88 -6.64
CA LEU A 55 -10.79 2.93 -7.48
C LEU A 55 -11.45 4.01 -6.61
N GLY A 56 -10.87 5.20 -6.57
CA GLY A 56 -11.42 6.36 -5.88
C GLY A 56 -12.52 7.03 -6.69
N VAL A 57 -13.73 7.06 -6.14
CA VAL A 57 -14.90 7.70 -6.76
C VAL A 57 -15.48 8.73 -5.78
N ASP A 58 -15.61 9.97 -6.20
CA ASP A 58 -16.14 11.02 -5.33
C ASP A 58 -16.83 12.18 -6.08
N SER A 59 -17.50 13.02 -5.30
CA SER A 59 -18.23 14.20 -5.76
C SER A 59 -17.36 15.27 -6.47
N ARG A 60 -16.01 15.17 -6.39
CA ARG A 60 -15.08 16.09 -7.08
C ARG A 60 -15.24 16.02 -8.60
N SER A 61 -15.76 14.93 -9.13
CA SER A 61 -16.13 14.81 -10.54
C SER A 61 -17.23 15.81 -10.95
N GLY A 62 -17.85 16.53 -10.02
CA GLY A 62 -18.81 17.60 -10.26
C GLY A 62 -20.03 17.14 -11.03
N ALA A 63 -20.31 17.77 -12.20
CA ALA A 63 -21.44 17.40 -13.05
C ALA A 63 -21.34 16.00 -13.68
N LEU A 64 -20.17 15.37 -13.60
CA LEU A 64 -19.97 14.00 -14.08
C LEU A 64 -20.26 12.95 -12.99
N PHE A 65 -20.50 13.38 -11.73
CA PHE A 65 -20.82 12.48 -10.65
C PHE A 65 -22.31 12.14 -10.64
N ASP A 66 -22.60 10.85 -10.69
CA ASP A 66 -23.93 10.29 -10.54
C ASP A 66 -23.83 8.95 -9.81
N ALA A 67 -24.49 8.84 -8.65
CA ALA A 67 -24.43 7.66 -7.79
C ALA A 67 -25.08 6.43 -8.45
N ASP A 68 -26.16 6.62 -9.23
CA ASP A 68 -26.84 5.53 -9.90
C ASP A 68 -25.96 4.93 -11.01
N THR A 69 -25.20 5.76 -11.72
CA THR A 69 -24.19 5.31 -12.69
C THR A 69 -23.10 4.47 -12.00
N VAL A 70 -22.63 4.86 -10.81
CA VAL A 70 -21.67 4.04 -10.03
C VAL A 70 -22.29 2.70 -9.66
N CYS A 71 -23.50 2.71 -9.11
CA CYS A 71 -24.22 1.50 -8.74
C CYS A 71 -24.41 0.56 -9.93
N SER A 72 -24.82 1.09 -11.08
CA SER A 72 -25.02 0.32 -12.30
C SER A 72 -23.71 -0.31 -12.82
N ALA A 73 -22.60 0.44 -12.77
CA ALA A 73 -21.28 -0.09 -13.15
C ALA A 73 -20.82 -1.22 -12.22
N ILE A 74 -21.07 -1.09 -10.90
CA ILE A 74 -20.77 -2.14 -9.92
C ILE A 74 -21.61 -3.40 -10.17
N ASP A 75 -22.90 -3.25 -10.44
CA ASP A 75 -23.79 -4.39 -10.74
C ASP A 75 -23.34 -5.14 -11.98
N GLN A 76 -23.02 -4.42 -13.06
CA GLN A 76 -22.51 -5.01 -14.31
C GLN A 76 -21.14 -5.69 -14.14
N GLY A 77 -20.25 -5.12 -13.32
CA GLY A 77 -18.94 -5.69 -13.03
C GLY A 77 -18.99 -6.87 -12.07
N GLY A 78 -19.99 -6.92 -11.21
CA GLY A 78 -20.15 -7.93 -10.15
C GLY A 78 -20.32 -9.37 -10.65
N ASP A 79 -20.79 -9.56 -11.88
CA ASP A 79 -20.93 -10.87 -12.49
C ASP A 79 -19.56 -11.54 -12.78
N SER A 80 -18.52 -10.73 -13.02
CA SER A 80 -17.18 -11.20 -13.44
C SER A 80 -16.10 -10.91 -12.40
N HIS A 81 -16.36 -10.02 -11.45
CA HIS A 81 -15.36 -9.51 -10.51
C HIS A 81 -15.89 -9.48 -9.07
N GLU A 82 -14.98 -9.65 -8.11
CA GLU A 82 -15.28 -9.40 -6.69
C GLU A 82 -15.13 -7.89 -6.43
N ILE A 83 -16.26 -7.17 -6.34
CA ILE A 83 -16.27 -5.72 -6.12
C ILE A 83 -16.78 -5.44 -4.71
N SER A 84 -15.99 -4.68 -3.95
CA SER A 84 -16.37 -4.20 -2.61
C SER A 84 -16.35 -2.68 -2.56
N ILE A 85 -17.19 -2.10 -1.72
CA ILE A 85 -17.29 -0.65 -1.51
C ILE A 85 -16.82 -0.34 -0.08
N LEU A 86 -15.81 0.52 0.05
CA LEU A 86 -15.39 1.16 1.29
C LEU A 86 -15.90 2.61 1.30
N PHE A 87 -16.84 2.89 2.17
CA PHE A 87 -17.41 4.21 2.35
C PHE A 87 -16.80 4.91 3.57
N LEU A 88 -16.18 6.07 3.34
CA LEU A 88 -15.58 6.88 4.40
C LEU A 88 -16.51 8.06 4.76
N GLU A 89 -16.80 8.20 6.05
CA GLU A 89 -17.63 9.30 6.55
C GLU A 89 -17.01 9.93 7.80
N ALA A 90 -17.46 11.14 8.12
CA ALA A 90 -17.23 11.78 9.41
C ALA A 90 -18.46 12.64 9.75
N ASP A 91 -18.60 13.02 11.01
CA ASP A 91 -19.60 14.00 11.41
C ASP A 91 -19.33 15.39 10.79
N THR A 92 -20.37 16.20 10.73
CA THR A 92 -20.30 17.51 10.06
C THR A 92 -19.29 18.44 10.73
N GLU A 93 -19.16 18.40 12.05
CA GLU A 93 -18.24 19.23 12.81
C GLU A 93 -16.78 18.87 12.46
N THR A 94 -16.45 17.60 12.48
CA THR A 94 -15.11 17.10 12.05
C THR A 94 -14.77 17.53 10.62
N LEU A 95 -15.73 17.44 9.68
CA LEU A 95 -15.51 17.85 8.30
C LEU A 95 -15.29 19.37 8.19
N ILE A 96 -16.08 20.17 8.88
CA ILE A 96 -15.91 21.63 8.91
C ILE A 96 -14.53 22.01 9.42
N ASP A 97 -14.05 21.37 10.49
CA ASP A 97 -12.74 21.66 11.06
C ASP A 97 -11.60 21.28 10.11
N ARG A 98 -11.69 20.12 9.46
CA ARG A 98 -10.72 19.71 8.42
C ARG A 98 -10.67 20.67 7.23
N TYR A 99 -11.82 21.22 6.81
CA TYR A 99 -11.87 22.21 5.75
C TYR A 99 -11.23 23.53 6.16
N LYS A 100 -11.47 24.00 7.41
CA LYS A 100 -10.80 25.18 7.97
C LYS A 100 -9.27 25.02 8.02
N GLU A 101 -8.79 23.86 8.46
CA GLU A 101 -7.35 23.55 8.54
C GLU A 101 -6.70 23.53 7.15
N THR A 102 -7.34 22.87 6.17
CA THR A 102 -6.77 22.70 4.83
C THR A 102 -6.92 23.92 3.93
N ARG A 103 -7.74 24.89 4.31
CA ARG A 103 -8.07 26.11 3.54
C ARG A 103 -8.52 25.80 2.10
N ARG A 104 -9.26 24.72 1.91
CA ARG A 104 -9.82 24.31 0.61
C ARG A 104 -11.32 24.54 0.61
N ASP A 105 -11.89 24.81 -0.57
CA ASP A 105 -13.32 24.87 -0.74
C ASP A 105 -13.89 23.47 -0.94
N HIS A 106 -15.09 23.25 -0.41
CA HIS A 106 -15.82 22.01 -0.65
C HIS A 106 -16.25 21.94 -2.11
N PRO A 107 -16.15 20.75 -2.79
CA PRO A 107 -16.48 20.61 -4.22
C PRO A 107 -17.86 21.14 -4.62
N LEU A 108 -18.82 21.06 -3.71
CA LEU A 108 -20.19 21.51 -3.93
C LEU A 108 -20.46 22.95 -3.46
N MET A 109 -19.47 23.68 -2.93
CA MET A 109 -19.60 25.09 -2.55
C MET A 109 -19.65 26.01 -3.78
N ARG A 110 -20.71 25.86 -4.58
CA ARG A 110 -21.00 26.72 -5.73
C ARG A 110 -22.36 27.39 -5.52
N GLY A 111 -22.51 28.63 -5.97
CA GLY A 111 -23.80 29.32 -5.91
C GLY A 111 -24.18 29.88 -4.54
N GLY A 112 -23.23 30.14 -3.64
CA GLY A 112 -23.48 30.88 -2.38
C GLY A 112 -24.03 30.01 -1.23
N ILE A 113 -23.94 28.68 -1.33
CA ILE A 113 -24.31 27.80 -0.20
C ILE A 113 -23.19 27.74 0.84
N THR A 114 -23.56 27.52 2.12
CA THR A 114 -22.60 27.35 3.20
C THR A 114 -21.89 26.00 3.15
N LEU A 115 -20.74 25.86 3.84
CA LEU A 115 -20.01 24.60 3.94
C LEU A 115 -20.90 23.47 4.53
N GLU A 116 -21.67 23.79 5.55
CA GLU A 116 -22.59 22.83 6.18
C GLU A 116 -23.67 22.35 5.21
N GLN A 117 -24.25 23.28 4.42
CA GLN A 117 -25.21 22.91 3.37
C GLN A 117 -24.58 22.08 2.25
N ALA A 118 -23.32 22.37 1.88
CA ALA A 118 -22.59 21.58 0.89
C ALA A 118 -22.31 20.15 1.37
N ILE A 119 -21.93 19.97 2.64
CA ILE A 119 -21.73 18.66 3.28
C ILE A 119 -23.07 17.89 3.34
N ALA A 120 -24.16 18.54 3.75
CA ALA A 120 -25.48 17.91 3.79
C ALA A 120 -25.92 17.42 2.41
N LYS A 121 -25.76 18.27 1.39
CA LYS A 121 -26.07 17.92 0.00
C LYS A 121 -25.20 16.76 -0.52
N GLU A 122 -23.90 16.74 -0.20
CA GLU A 122 -23.01 15.66 -0.58
C GLU A 122 -23.43 14.34 0.08
N ARG A 123 -23.86 14.39 1.35
CA ARG A 123 -24.36 13.22 2.09
C ARG A 123 -25.58 12.60 1.41
N GLU A 124 -26.54 13.43 0.98
CA GLU A 124 -27.71 12.99 0.22
C GLU A 124 -27.30 12.37 -1.14
N MET A 125 -26.41 13.01 -1.87
CA MET A 125 -25.91 12.51 -3.16
C MET A 125 -25.20 11.15 -3.05
N LEU A 126 -24.50 10.90 -1.96
CA LEU A 126 -23.73 9.68 -1.74
C LEU A 126 -24.49 8.59 -0.99
N GLN A 127 -25.73 8.87 -0.54
CA GLN A 127 -26.54 7.94 0.22
C GLN A 127 -26.73 6.56 -0.49
N PRO A 128 -26.99 6.48 -1.80
CA PRO A 128 -27.12 5.19 -2.48
C PRO A 128 -25.85 4.33 -2.39
N LEU A 129 -24.66 4.94 -2.45
CA LEU A 129 -23.39 4.24 -2.31
C LEU A 129 -23.12 3.83 -0.87
N ARG A 130 -23.53 4.64 0.11
CA ARG A 130 -23.40 4.32 1.52
C ARG A 130 -24.26 3.10 1.89
N GLU A 131 -25.47 3.01 1.38
CA GLU A 131 -26.40 1.89 1.62
C GLU A 131 -25.91 0.58 1.02
N ARG A 132 -25.15 0.64 -0.08
CA ARG A 132 -24.58 -0.53 -0.75
C ARG A 132 -23.15 -0.87 -0.26
N ALA A 133 -22.57 -0.06 0.63
CA ALA A 133 -21.20 -0.23 1.08
C ALA A 133 -21.02 -1.53 1.88
N ASN A 134 -20.01 -2.31 1.50
CA ASN A 134 -19.59 -3.47 2.27
C ASN A 134 -18.91 -3.07 3.58
N TYR A 135 -18.24 -1.91 3.57
CA TYR A 135 -17.55 -1.36 4.72
C TYR A 135 -17.88 0.13 4.85
N VAL A 136 -18.40 0.54 6.00
CA VAL A 136 -18.61 1.95 6.36
C VAL A 136 -17.68 2.29 7.51
N LEU A 137 -16.79 3.28 7.30
CA LEU A 137 -15.80 3.69 8.28
C LEU A 137 -15.97 5.15 8.65
N SER A 138 -16.32 5.40 9.93
CA SER A 138 -16.30 6.73 10.51
C SER A 138 -14.86 7.14 10.83
N THR A 139 -14.43 8.28 10.28
CA THR A 139 -13.06 8.80 10.41
C THR A 139 -12.93 9.97 11.38
N GLY A 140 -14.01 10.30 12.10
CA GLY A 140 -13.99 11.32 13.15
C GLY A 140 -13.00 10.97 14.26
N GLY A 141 -12.18 11.93 14.66
CA GLY A 141 -11.16 11.75 15.72
C GLY A 141 -9.96 10.87 15.35
N LEU A 142 -9.94 10.21 14.17
CA LEU A 142 -8.84 9.37 13.76
C LEU A 142 -7.71 10.18 13.11
N ARG A 143 -6.48 9.90 13.52
CA ARG A 143 -5.27 10.33 12.81
C ARG A 143 -5.07 9.46 11.56
N ALA A 144 -4.30 9.95 10.59
CA ALA A 144 -4.05 9.22 9.34
C ALA A 144 -3.54 7.78 9.57
N LYS A 145 -2.63 7.57 10.52
CA LYS A 145 -2.09 6.24 10.86
C LYS A 145 -3.18 5.31 11.43
N GLU A 146 -4.07 5.84 12.28
CA GLU A 146 -5.18 5.08 12.88
C GLU A 146 -6.24 4.73 11.83
N LEU A 147 -6.54 5.66 10.91
CA LEU A 147 -7.41 5.42 9.76
C LEU A 147 -6.89 4.27 8.90
N CYS A 148 -5.60 4.30 8.53
CA CYS A 148 -4.96 3.25 7.75
C CYS A 148 -5.01 1.89 8.45
N ALA A 149 -4.73 1.84 9.76
CA ALA A 149 -4.83 0.61 10.53
C ALA A 149 -6.27 0.04 10.55
N ARG A 150 -7.29 0.92 10.67
CA ARG A 150 -8.71 0.50 10.61
C ARG A 150 -9.09 -0.05 9.23
N VAL A 151 -8.59 0.56 8.16
CA VAL A 151 -8.79 0.04 6.79
C VAL A 151 -8.16 -1.34 6.64
N ASP A 152 -6.95 -1.52 7.14
CA ASP A 152 -6.30 -2.84 7.15
C ASP A 152 -7.13 -3.88 7.92
N ASP A 153 -7.66 -3.52 9.09
CA ASP A 153 -8.51 -4.41 9.89
C ASP A 153 -9.80 -4.82 9.16
N LEU A 154 -10.44 -3.88 8.48
CA LEU A 154 -11.65 -4.13 7.71
C LEU A 154 -11.41 -5.02 6.48
N LEU A 155 -10.30 -4.82 5.80
CA LEU A 155 -9.96 -5.57 4.58
C LEU A 155 -9.27 -6.90 4.88
N SER A 156 -8.75 -7.11 6.08
CA SER A 156 -8.04 -8.32 6.54
C SER A 156 -8.96 -9.52 6.80
N GLY A 157 -10.20 -9.50 6.40
CA GLY A 157 -11.01 -10.73 6.38
C GLY A 157 -10.36 -11.89 5.59
N SER A 158 -9.19 -11.66 5.03
CA SER A 158 -8.25 -12.63 4.46
C SER A 158 -6.86 -12.43 5.09
N GLU A 159 -6.34 -13.47 5.69
CA GLU A 159 -5.13 -13.57 6.53
C GLU A 159 -3.79 -13.09 5.94
N ASN A 160 -3.75 -12.42 4.79
CA ASN A 160 -2.49 -12.28 4.04
C ASN A 160 -2.04 -10.83 3.69
N GLN A 161 -2.72 -9.77 4.13
CA GLN A 161 -2.36 -8.41 3.70
C GLN A 161 -1.53 -7.58 4.71
N ARG A 162 -1.21 -8.15 5.87
CA ARG A 162 -0.29 -7.54 6.85
C ARG A 162 1.14 -8.04 6.76
N ALA A 163 1.47 -8.85 5.77
CA ALA A 163 2.82 -9.40 5.64
C ALA A 163 3.84 -8.29 5.38
N LEU A 164 4.80 -8.16 6.30
CA LEU A 164 6.01 -7.37 6.09
C LEU A 164 6.77 -7.96 4.90
N ARG A 165 6.90 -7.20 3.81
CA ARG A 165 7.72 -7.60 2.66
C ARG A 165 9.19 -7.42 3.02
N THR A 166 9.92 -8.52 3.09
CA THR A 166 11.35 -8.51 3.35
C THR A 166 12.11 -8.72 2.04
N GLU A 167 13.02 -7.80 1.74
CA GLU A 167 13.91 -7.86 0.60
C GLU A 167 15.35 -7.98 1.09
N ILE A 168 16.11 -8.88 0.47
CA ILE A 168 17.52 -9.09 0.80
C ILE A 168 18.36 -8.72 -0.43
N MET A 169 19.38 -7.88 -0.23
CA MET A 169 20.31 -7.52 -1.29
C MET A 169 21.76 -7.73 -0.86
N SER A 170 22.61 -8.13 -1.79
CA SER A 170 24.05 -8.12 -1.61
C SER A 170 24.66 -6.85 -2.19
N PHE A 171 25.70 -6.31 -1.55
CA PHE A 171 26.43 -5.15 -2.06
C PHE A 171 27.92 -5.23 -1.76
N GLY A 172 28.71 -4.44 -2.49
CA GLY A 172 30.13 -4.26 -2.23
C GLY A 172 30.42 -2.91 -1.60
N TYR A 173 31.15 -2.90 -0.48
CA TYR A 173 31.55 -1.65 0.17
C TYR A 173 32.30 -0.68 -0.75
N LYS A 174 32.97 -1.19 -1.79
CA LYS A 174 33.60 -0.34 -2.84
C LYS A 174 32.61 0.57 -3.56
N ARG A 175 31.33 0.21 -3.62
CA ARG A 175 30.25 0.97 -4.28
C ARG A 175 29.42 1.80 -3.29
N GLY A 176 29.75 1.73 -1.99
CA GLY A 176 29.00 2.38 -0.92
C GLY A 176 27.85 1.54 -0.38
N ILE A 177 27.35 1.95 0.79
CA ILE A 177 26.21 1.31 1.44
C ILE A 177 24.94 1.77 0.73
N PRO A 178 24.01 0.85 0.39
CA PRO A 178 22.71 1.19 -0.19
C PRO A 178 21.93 2.11 0.76
N ARG A 179 21.46 3.25 0.26
CA ARG A 179 20.73 4.25 1.06
C ARG A 179 19.36 3.78 1.54
N GLU A 180 18.78 2.81 0.84
CA GLU A 180 17.48 2.22 1.11
C GLU A 180 17.53 1.05 2.09
N ALA A 181 18.73 0.64 2.54
CA ALA A 181 18.88 -0.46 3.48
C ALA A 181 18.46 -0.05 4.90
N ASP A 182 17.59 -0.84 5.49
CA ASP A 182 17.17 -0.68 6.88
C ASP A 182 18.12 -1.40 7.85
N LEU A 183 18.60 -2.58 7.45
CA LEU A 183 19.59 -3.36 8.16
C LEU A 183 20.79 -3.61 7.24
N VAL A 184 22.00 -3.42 7.79
CA VAL A 184 23.24 -3.63 7.04
C VAL A 184 24.12 -4.56 7.83
N PHE A 185 24.49 -5.70 7.22
CA PHE A 185 25.41 -6.68 7.81
C PHE A 185 26.72 -6.68 7.03
N ASP A 186 27.82 -6.40 7.73
CA ASP A 186 29.16 -6.45 7.16
C ASP A 186 29.73 -7.86 7.30
N VAL A 187 29.96 -8.53 6.18
CA VAL A 187 30.52 -9.89 6.14
C VAL A 187 31.97 -9.93 5.65
N ARG A 188 32.71 -8.80 5.69
CA ARG A 188 34.12 -8.74 5.26
C ARG A 188 35.08 -9.53 6.17
N PHE A 189 34.64 -9.92 7.35
CA PHE A 189 35.41 -10.80 8.24
C PHE A 189 35.43 -12.26 7.74
N LEU A 190 34.54 -12.65 6.85
CA LEU A 190 34.53 -13.99 6.25
C LEU A 190 35.71 -14.18 5.30
N PRO A 191 36.23 -15.44 5.16
CA PRO A 191 37.32 -15.73 4.23
C PRO A 191 36.99 -15.31 2.79
N ASN A 192 37.85 -14.47 2.21
CA ASN A 192 37.62 -13.86 0.92
C ASN A 192 38.08 -14.80 -0.22
N PRO A 193 37.16 -15.30 -1.09
CA PRO A 193 37.49 -16.19 -2.22
C PRO A 193 38.47 -15.58 -3.22
N TYR A 194 38.57 -14.26 -3.30
CA TYR A 194 39.48 -13.55 -4.20
C TYR A 194 40.96 -13.93 -4.02
N TYR A 195 41.38 -14.31 -2.83
CA TYR A 195 42.76 -14.73 -2.56
C TYR A 195 43.05 -16.16 -2.97
N ILE A 196 42.09 -16.93 -3.47
CA ILE A 196 42.26 -18.31 -3.90
C ILE A 196 42.31 -18.35 -5.41
N LYS A 197 43.45 -18.76 -5.96
CA LYS A 197 43.75 -18.71 -7.41
C LYS A 197 42.67 -19.41 -8.27
N ASP A 198 42.17 -20.54 -7.82
CA ASP A 198 41.28 -21.40 -8.60
C ASP A 198 39.85 -20.89 -8.66
N ILE A 199 39.44 -20.04 -7.72
CA ILE A 199 38.06 -19.56 -7.62
C ILE A 199 37.90 -18.03 -7.68
N ARG A 200 39.02 -17.28 -7.71
CA ARG A 200 38.99 -15.80 -7.73
C ARG A 200 38.32 -15.17 -8.95
N ALA A 201 38.18 -15.93 -10.05
CA ALA A 201 37.56 -15.46 -11.29
C ALA A 201 36.02 -15.62 -11.27
N TYR A 202 35.50 -16.36 -10.31
CA TYR A 202 34.08 -16.63 -10.18
C TYR A 202 33.39 -15.61 -9.26
N THR A 203 32.06 -15.48 -9.43
CA THR A 203 31.21 -14.64 -8.61
C THR A 203 30.56 -15.44 -7.47
N GLY A 204 29.95 -14.76 -6.50
CA GLY A 204 29.22 -15.41 -5.40
C GLY A 204 27.99 -16.22 -5.83
N LEU A 205 27.50 -16.01 -7.06
CA LEU A 205 26.39 -16.79 -7.64
C LEU A 205 26.85 -18.15 -8.17
N GLU A 206 28.15 -18.34 -8.38
CA GLU A 206 28.70 -19.55 -8.95
C GLU A 206 29.12 -20.54 -7.87
N ALA A 207 28.86 -21.83 -8.12
CA ALA A 207 29.06 -22.91 -7.14
C ALA A 207 30.45 -22.91 -6.46
N PRO A 208 31.60 -22.70 -7.15
CA PRO A 208 32.90 -22.76 -6.50
C PRO A 208 33.07 -21.72 -5.37
N VAL A 209 32.57 -20.50 -5.58
CA VAL A 209 32.63 -19.44 -4.56
C VAL A 209 31.60 -19.66 -3.48
N ARG A 210 30.37 -19.97 -3.86
CA ARG A 210 29.28 -20.26 -2.93
C ARG A 210 29.63 -21.38 -1.95
N ASP A 211 30.09 -22.50 -2.48
CA ASP A 211 30.39 -23.70 -1.68
C ASP A 211 31.62 -23.47 -0.79
N PHE A 212 32.61 -22.69 -1.27
CA PHE A 212 33.74 -22.27 -0.45
C PHE A 212 33.31 -21.42 0.75
N VAL A 213 32.48 -20.40 0.52
CA VAL A 213 32.05 -19.47 1.59
C VAL A 213 31.10 -20.15 2.56
N LEU A 214 30.07 -20.84 2.06
CA LEU A 214 29.09 -21.54 2.90
C LEU A 214 29.66 -22.77 3.61
N GLY A 215 30.75 -23.33 3.11
CA GLY A 215 31.46 -24.45 3.73
C GLY A 215 32.25 -24.08 4.99
N LYS A 216 32.48 -22.79 5.24
CA LYS A 216 33.25 -22.31 6.40
C LYS A 216 32.42 -22.33 7.69
N GLU A 217 33.09 -22.70 8.80
CA GLU A 217 32.45 -22.77 10.11
C GLU A 217 31.97 -21.38 10.57
N GLU A 218 32.81 -20.36 10.40
CA GLU A 218 32.50 -18.96 10.75
C GLU A 218 31.28 -18.44 9.98
N THR A 219 31.09 -18.90 8.73
CA THR A 219 29.93 -18.52 7.93
C THR A 219 28.65 -19.16 8.48
N ARG A 220 28.72 -20.43 8.88
CA ARG A 220 27.55 -21.15 9.44
C ARG A 220 27.14 -20.57 10.78
N GLU A 221 28.11 -20.29 11.66
CA GLU A 221 27.83 -19.65 12.95
C GLU A 221 27.21 -18.27 12.77
N PHE A 222 27.81 -17.43 11.91
CA PHE A 222 27.26 -16.12 11.59
C PHE A 222 25.82 -16.20 11.06
N LEU A 223 25.54 -17.08 10.11
CA LEU A 223 24.20 -17.26 9.56
C LEU A 223 23.20 -17.72 10.63
N GLY A 224 23.61 -18.59 11.55
CA GLY A 224 22.77 -19.00 12.68
C GLY A 224 22.33 -17.80 13.52
N HIS A 225 23.28 -16.99 13.96
CA HIS A 225 22.99 -15.77 14.72
C HIS A 225 22.19 -14.74 13.92
N LEU A 226 22.46 -14.61 12.62
CA LEU A 226 21.73 -13.70 11.75
C LEU A 226 20.26 -14.10 11.62
N TYR A 227 19.98 -15.39 11.44
CA TYR A 227 18.62 -15.89 11.35
C TYR A 227 17.85 -15.68 12.66
N GLU A 228 18.45 -16.00 13.79
CA GLU A 228 17.84 -15.76 15.11
C GLU A 228 17.51 -14.27 15.32
N LEU A 229 18.44 -13.37 14.95
CA LEU A 229 18.23 -11.93 15.05
C LEU A 229 17.10 -11.45 14.12
N VAL A 230 17.11 -11.88 12.86
CA VAL A 230 16.09 -11.47 11.88
C VAL A 230 14.72 -12.00 12.29
N ASP A 231 14.61 -13.26 12.70
CA ASP A 231 13.36 -13.85 13.18
C ASP A 231 12.79 -13.12 14.41
N TYR A 232 13.66 -12.64 15.30
CA TYR A 232 13.27 -11.81 16.43
C TYR A 232 12.79 -10.41 15.98
N LEU A 233 13.44 -9.79 15.00
CA LEU A 233 13.16 -8.43 14.56
C LEU A 233 11.91 -8.33 13.66
N LEU A 234 11.63 -9.33 12.80
CA LEU A 234 10.52 -9.29 11.85
C LEU A 234 9.16 -8.97 12.50
N PRO A 235 8.74 -9.65 13.59
CA PRO A 235 7.47 -9.33 14.25
C PRO A 235 7.47 -7.95 14.93
N LEU A 236 8.64 -7.41 15.32
CA LEU A 236 8.76 -6.08 15.90
C LEU A 236 8.54 -5.00 14.82
N TYR A 237 9.18 -5.14 13.66
CA TYR A 237 8.95 -4.25 12.52
C TYR A 237 7.51 -4.30 12.01
N GLN A 238 6.90 -5.48 11.98
CA GLN A 238 5.50 -5.64 11.62
C GLN A 238 4.57 -4.92 12.60
N ARG A 239 4.82 -5.01 13.89
CA ARG A 239 4.05 -4.29 14.94
C ARG A 239 4.23 -2.77 14.88
N GLU A 240 5.41 -2.31 14.50
CA GLU A 240 5.70 -0.88 14.29
C GLU A 240 4.93 -0.32 13.07
N GLY A 241 4.48 -1.19 12.16
CA GLY A 241 3.71 -0.85 10.97
C GLY A 241 4.56 -0.72 9.70
N LYS A 242 5.79 -1.23 9.72
CA LYS A 242 6.66 -1.25 8.55
C LYS A 242 6.12 -2.22 7.49
N ARG A 243 6.02 -1.78 6.24
CA ARG A 243 5.50 -2.56 5.12
C ARG A 243 6.61 -3.21 4.29
N ARG A 244 7.80 -2.61 4.27
CA ARG A 244 8.97 -3.08 3.56
C ARG A 244 10.18 -3.04 4.48
N LEU A 245 10.96 -4.11 4.51
CA LEU A 245 12.23 -4.20 5.23
C LEU A 245 13.32 -4.59 4.23
N MET A 246 14.29 -3.72 4.03
CA MET A 246 15.45 -3.97 3.18
C MET A 246 16.64 -4.39 4.04
N ILE A 247 17.12 -5.62 3.85
CA ILE A 247 18.30 -6.16 4.51
C ILE A 247 19.45 -6.22 3.49
N ALA A 248 20.53 -5.50 3.77
CA ALA A 248 21.71 -5.47 2.91
C ALA A 248 22.88 -6.23 3.54
N VAL A 249 23.48 -7.15 2.77
CA VAL A 249 24.65 -7.93 3.17
C VAL A 249 25.86 -7.48 2.34
N GLY A 250 26.88 -6.92 3.01
CA GLY A 250 28.01 -6.26 2.37
C GLY A 250 29.30 -7.07 2.42
N CYS A 251 29.89 -7.36 1.25
CA CYS A 251 31.25 -7.87 1.13
C CYS A 251 32.20 -6.80 0.60
N THR A 252 33.49 -7.11 0.39
CA THR A 252 34.48 -6.15 -0.13
C THR A 252 34.19 -5.72 -1.56
N GLY A 253 33.88 -6.65 -2.45
CA GLY A 253 33.79 -6.42 -3.91
C GLY A 253 32.38 -6.18 -4.42
N GLY A 254 31.38 -6.89 -3.90
CA GLY A 254 30.00 -6.83 -4.36
C GLY A 254 29.88 -7.33 -5.80
N ALA A 255 30.25 -8.56 -6.06
CA ALA A 255 30.04 -9.23 -7.33
C ALA A 255 28.80 -10.13 -7.27
#